data_202b1f01acde93866e28153bdfaf9a20
#
_entry.id   202b1f01acde93866e28153bdfaf9a20
#
_cell.length_a   1.000
_cell.length_b   1.000
_cell.length_c   1.000
_cell.angle_alpha   90.00
_cell.angle_beta   90.00
_cell.angle_gamma   90.00
#
_symmetry.space_group_name_H-M   'P 1'
#
loop_
_entity.id
_entity.type
_entity.pdbx_description
1 polymer ?
#
loop_
_entity_poly.entity_id
_entity_poly.type
_entity_poly.pdbx_seq_one_letter_code
_entity_poly.pdbx_strand_id
1 'polypeptide(L)'
;MGDEGLRALPSVDRLLNEAATPALVAAYGRPATLGALRESLEWARARIRAGGAAPDAAALVARASQSLEERLASTLHSVINATGVIIHTNLGRAPLSQAARAAVEDVARGYSTLEYDLDAGQRGQRSLHAEQLLCQLTGAEAALAVNNNAGAMLLALTGMAQGRGAVISRGQLVEIGGGFRVPDVMAQSGARLVEVGTTNRTHVRDYETALADGADIALILRAHHSNFRIVGFTTEPSLAELVVLGTRHGLPVVDDLGSGALLDTAQFGLMHEPTVRESLAAGAALVCFSGDKLLGGPQAGIIVGRAAVVEPLK
;
A
#
# COMPACT_ATOMS: atom_id res chain seq x y z
N MET A 1 56.50 -18.07 7.79
CA MET A 1 55.26 -18.48 8.49
C MET A 1 53.99 -18.31 7.67
N GLY A 2 53.83 -17.30 6.77
CA GLY A 2 52.60 -17.13 5.99
C GLY A 2 52.32 -18.18 4.90
N ASP A 3 53.35 -18.74 4.29
CA ASP A 3 53.20 -19.65 3.15
C ASP A 3 52.82 -21.07 3.59
N GLU A 4 53.28 -21.54 4.74
CA GLU A 4 52.91 -22.82 5.32
C GLU A 4 51.45 -22.87 5.78
N GLY A 5 50.95 -21.77 6.39
CA GLY A 5 49.54 -21.65 6.77
C GLY A 5 48.57 -21.66 5.59
N LEU A 6 48.95 -21.04 4.47
CA LEU A 6 48.15 -21.04 3.25
C LEU A 6 48.07 -22.44 2.60
N ARG A 7 49.20 -23.22 2.67
CA ARG A 7 49.24 -24.60 2.17
C ARG A 7 48.44 -25.58 3.03
N ALA A 8 48.21 -25.26 4.31
CA ALA A 8 47.41 -26.08 5.23
C ALA A 8 45.91 -25.97 5.00
N LEU A 9 45.44 -24.97 4.25
CA LEU A 9 44.00 -24.83 3.95
C LEU A 9 43.47 -25.98 3.07
N PRO A 10 42.33 -26.55 3.41
CA PRO A 10 41.69 -27.59 2.62
C PRO A 10 41.23 -27.06 1.25
N SER A 11 41.20 -27.97 0.27
CA SER A 11 40.55 -27.67 -1.03
C SER A 11 39.03 -27.56 -0.84
N VAL A 12 38.36 -26.88 -1.79
CA VAL A 12 36.88 -26.81 -1.82
C VAL A 12 36.26 -28.20 -1.88
N ASP A 13 36.86 -29.11 -2.65
CA ASP A 13 36.36 -30.50 -2.80
C ASP A 13 36.48 -31.26 -1.46
N ARG A 14 37.52 -31.01 -0.68
CA ARG A 14 37.62 -31.58 0.67
C ARG A 14 36.53 -31.04 1.58
N LEU A 15 36.25 -29.72 1.56
CA LEU A 15 35.17 -29.13 2.32
C LEU A 15 33.78 -29.63 1.91
N LEU A 16 33.59 -29.94 0.63
CA LEU A 16 32.34 -30.53 0.15
C LEU A 16 32.11 -31.95 0.69
N ASN A 17 33.18 -32.67 1.06
CA ASN A 17 33.14 -34.02 1.63
C ASN A 17 33.12 -34.01 3.18
N GLU A 18 33.19 -32.87 3.83
CA GLU A 18 33.04 -32.76 5.30
C GLU A 18 31.65 -33.20 5.74
N ALA A 19 31.57 -33.86 6.90
CA ALA A 19 30.33 -34.50 7.40
C ALA A 19 29.12 -33.55 7.50
N ALA A 20 29.34 -32.29 7.76
CA ALA A 20 28.24 -31.28 7.88
C ALA A 20 27.80 -30.69 6.53
N THR A 21 28.62 -30.80 5.46
CA THR A 21 28.32 -30.13 4.18
C THR A 21 27.12 -30.71 3.43
N PRO A 22 26.85 -32.04 3.41
CA PRO A 22 25.65 -32.58 2.78
C PRO A 22 24.35 -31.96 3.32
N ALA A 23 24.26 -31.66 4.62
CA ALA A 23 23.11 -31.00 5.21
C ALA A 23 22.95 -29.56 4.69
N LEU A 24 24.04 -28.82 4.52
CA LEU A 24 24.02 -27.47 3.92
C LEU A 24 23.57 -27.52 2.46
N VAL A 25 24.05 -28.50 1.70
CA VAL A 25 23.63 -28.68 0.30
C VAL A 25 22.14 -29.04 0.20
N ALA A 26 21.64 -29.86 1.11
CA ALA A 26 20.21 -30.19 1.17
C ALA A 26 19.32 -28.97 1.54
N ALA A 27 19.79 -28.15 2.48
CA ALA A 27 19.04 -26.98 2.96
C ALA A 27 19.10 -25.79 1.99
N TYR A 28 20.27 -25.50 1.40
CA TYR A 28 20.52 -24.25 0.67
C TYR A 28 20.85 -24.45 -0.80
N GLY A 29 20.96 -25.68 -1.24
CA GLY A 29 21.40 -26.02 -2.59
C GLY A 29 22.93 -25.97 -2.78
N ARG A 30 23.42 -26.73 -3.73
CA ARG A 30 24.86 -26.85 -4.02
C ARG A 30 25.52 -25.54 -4.44
N PRO A 31 24.92 -24.68 -5.31
CA PRO A 31 25.56 -23.43 -5.71
C PRO A 31 25.80 -22.46 -4.55
N ALA A 32 24.81 -22.28 -3.66
CA ALA A 32 24.92 -21.39 -2.49
C ALA A 32 25.98 -21.91 -1.49
N THR A 33 25.95 -23.22 -1.19
CA THR A 33 26.91 -23.87 -0.32
C THR A 33 28.33 -23.72 -0.85
N LEU A 34 28.54 -23.97 -2.16
CA LEU A 34 29.85 -23.81 -2.79
C LEU A 34 30.36 -22.36 -2.73
N GLY A 35 29.48 -21.39 -2.94
CA GLY A 35 29.80 -19.96 -2.77
C GLY A 35 30.27 -19.64 -1.36
N ALA A 36 29.52 -20.04 -0.34
CA ALA A 36 29.85 -19.82 1.06
C ALA A 36 31.16 -20.50 1.50
N LEU A 37 31.44 -21.71 1.03
CA LEU A 37 32.71 -22.41 1.28
C LEU A 37 33.89 -21.66 0.66
N ARG A 38 33.75 -21.16 -0.56
CA ARG A 38 34.79 -20.32 -1.21
C ARG A 38 35.05 -19.04 -0.45
N GLU A 39 34.02 -18.34 -0.02
CA GLU A 39 34.14 -17.14 0.80
C GLU A 39 34.81 -17.43 2.14
N SER A 40 34.50 -18.56 2.80
CA SER A 40 35.15 -18.99 4.02
C SER A 40 36.65 -19.24 3.82
N LEU A 41 37.04 -19.79 2.68
CA LEU A 41 38.45 -19.96 2.32
C LEU A 41 39.14 -18.63 2.03
N GLU A 42 38.50 -17.69 1.36
CA GLU A 42 39.06 -16.33 1.15
C GLU A 42 39.26 -15.61 2.48
N TRP A 43 38.27 -15.68 3.38
CA TRP A 43 38.42 -15.15 4.74
C TRP A 43 39.61 -15.79 5.48
N ALA A 44 39.77 -17.12 5.39
CA ALA A 44 40.88 -17.81 6.01
C ALA A 44 42.22 -17.36 5.45
N ARG A 45 42.33 -17.17 4.13
CA ARG A 45 43.53 -16.64 3.47
C ARG A 45 43.87 -15.22 3.97
N ALA A 46 42.86 -14.36 4.05
CA ALA A 46 43.05 -12.99 4.58
C ALA A 46 43.54 -13.01 6.05
N ARG A 47 42.93 -13.87 6.90
CA ARG A 47 43.31 -14.06 8.30
C ARG A 47 44.76 -14.54 8.46
N ILE A 48 45.19 -15.52 7.65
CA ILE A 48 46.57 -16.04 7.71
C ILE A 48 47.55 -14.96 7.26
N ARG A 49 47.23 -14.19 6.22
CA ARG A 49 48.09 -13.05 5.79
C ARG A 49 48.26 -11.98 6.87
N ALA A 50 47.23 -11.81 7.71
CA ALA A 50 47.28 -10.92 8.88
C ALA A 50 47.96 -11.52 10.12
N GLY A 51 48.59 -12.71 10.02
CA GLY A 51 49.30 -13.38 11.09
C GLY A 51 48.43 -14.28 11.98
N GLY A 52 47.19 -14.52 11.62
CA GLY A 52 46.30 -15.44 12.35
C GLY A 52 46.56 -16.90 12.02
N ALA A 53 46.14 -17.82 12.91
CA ALA A 53 46.22 -19.26 12.70
C ALA A 53 45.29 -19.73 11.59
N ALA A 54 45.70 -20.75 10.84
CA ALA A 54 44.87 -21.42 9.83
C ALA A 54 43.70 -22.15 10.52
N PRO A 55 42.45 -21.89 10.15
CA PRO A 55 41.30 -22.64 10.63
C PRO A 55 41.29 -24.06 10.04
N ASP A 56 40.72 -25.01 10.78
CA ASP A 56 40.47 -26.35 10.29
C ASP A 56 39.25 -26.42 9.34
N ALA A 57 39.05 -27.60 8.70
CA ALA A 57 37.97 -27.77 7.79
C ALA A 57 36.58 -27.62 8.42
N ALA A 58 36.43 -28.09 9.68
CA ALA A 58 35.17 -27.98 10.41
C ALA A 58 34.80 -26.51 10.71
N ALA A 59 35.80 -25.71 11.13
CA ALA A 59 35.58 -24.27 11.36
C ALA A 59 35.20 -23.51 10.07
N LEU A 60 35.79 -23.89 8.93
CA LEU A 60 35.44 -23.30 7.64
C LEU A 60 34.02 -23.65 7.21
N VAL A 61 33.59 -24.90 7.40
CA VAL A 61 32.21 -25.32 7.12
C VAL A 61 31.22 -24.65 8.08
N ALA A 62 31.54 -24.57 9.38
CA ALA A 62 30.72 -23.87 10.35
C ALA A 62 30.53 -22.39 10.00
N ARG A 63 31.60 -21.71 9.57
CA ARG A 63 31.53 -20.32 9.07
C ARG A 63 30.66 -20.20 7.82
N ALA A 64 30.76 -21.15 6.88
CA ALA A 64 29.93 -21.18 5.70
C ALA A 64 28.44 -21.36 6.08
N SER A 65 28.14 -22.25 7.05
CA SER A 65 26.80 -22.43 7.60
C SER A 65 26.25 -21.14 8.18
N GLN A 66 27.00 -20.51 9.06
CA GLN A 66 26.59 -19.25 9.66
C GLN A 66 26.31 -18.17 8.61
N SER A 67 27.20 -18.02 7.61
CA SER A 67 27.01 -17.05 6.53
C SER A 67 25.77 -17.32 5.69
N LEU A 68 25.43 -18.60 5.44
CA LEU A 68 24.20 -18.98 4.74
C LEU A 68 22.97 -18.72 5.58
N GLU A 69 23.00 -19.06 6.86
CA GLU A 69 21.92 -18.79 7.79
C GLU A 69 21.63 -17.28 7.88
N GLU A 70 22.66 -16.45 8.07
CA GLU A 70 22.51 -14.98 8.16
C GLU A 70 21.96 -14.37 6.85
N ARG A 71 22.46 -14.81 5.70
CA ARG A 71 22.06 -14.25 4.40
C ARG A 71 20.69 -14.72 3.92
N LEU A 72 20.28 -15.93 4.28
CA LEU A 72 19.04 -16.54 3.85
C LEU A 72 17.97 -16.59 4.94
N ALA A 73 18.27 -16.04 6.11
CA ALA A 73 17.29 -15.87 7.17
C ALA A 73 16.13 -14.98 6.68
N SER A 74 14.91 -15.35 7.04
CA SER A 74 13.75 -14.51 6.78
C SER A 74 13.92 -13.16 7.47
N THR A 75 13.78 -12.08 6.74
CA THR A 75 13.78 -10.71 7.26
C THR A 75 12.42 -10.28 7.81
N LEU A 76 11.34 -11.03 7.49
CA LEU A 76 10.00 -10.78 7.98
C LEU A 76 9.65 -11.77 9.09
N HIS A 77 9.30 -11.23 10.25
CA HIS A 77 8.93 -11.99 11.43
C HIS A 77 7.61 -11.50 12.00
N SER A 78 6.81 -12.42 12.55
CA SER A 78 5.63 -12.04 13.32
C SER A 78 6.05 -11.30 14.60
N VAL A 79 5.36 -10.20 14.90
CA VAL A 79 5.59 -9.38 16.08
C VAL A 79 4.27 -9.11 16.80
N ILE A 80 4.34 -8.78 18.08
CA ILE A 80 3.20 -8.29 18.86
C ILE A 80 3.15 -6.77 18.72
N ASN A 81 2.06 -6.23 18.19
CA ASN A 81 1.85 -4.79 18.14
C ASN A 81 1.39 -4.29 19.52
N ALA A 82 2.32 -3.69 20.26
CA ALA A 82 2.05 -3.06 21.56
C ALA A 82 2.20 -1.52 21.50
N THR A 83 2.07 -0.92 20.31
CA THR A 83 2.29 0.52 20.11
C THR A 83 1.07 1.39 20.50
N GLY A 84 -0.11 0.80 20.64
CA GLY A 84 -1.36 1.54 20.77
C GLY A 84 -1.97 2.05 19.44
N VAL A 85 -1.30 1.80 18.31
CA VAL A 85 -1.79 2.17 16.96
C VAL A 85 -2.21 0.88 16.24
N ILE A 86 -3.52 0.68 16.04
CA ILE A 86 -4.09 -0.57 15.52
C ILE A 86 -3.60 -0.84 14.09
N ILE A 87 -3.68 0.13 13.18
CA ILE A 87 -3.24 0.03 11.78
C ILE A 87 -1.87 0.69 11.58
N HIS A 88 -0.88 0.21 12.34
CA HIS A 88 0.47 0.80 12.35
C HIS A 88 1.18 0.56 11.01
N THR A 89 1.59 1.63 10.32
CA THR A 89 2.19 1.60 8.98
C THR A 89 3.40 0.68 8.89
N ASN A 90 4.32 0.77 9.87
CA ASN A 90 5.58 -0.01 9.86
C ASN A 90 5.39 -1.47 10.30
N LEU A 91 4.19 -1.84 10.77
CA LEU A 91 3.87 -3.20 11.21
C LEU A 91 2.88 -3.92 10.26
N GLY A 92 2.76 -3.41 9.03
CA GLY A 92 1.96 -4.06 7.98
C GLY A 92 0.49 -3.63 7.94
N ARG A 93 0.07 -2.64 8.75
CA ARG A 93 -1.30 -2.12 8.84
C ARG A 93 -2.31 -3.18 9.29
N ALA A 94 -3.46 -3.34 8.58
CA ALA A 94 -4.51 -4.28 8.97
C ALA A 94 -4.11 -5.75 8.69
N PRO A 95 -4.13 -6.64 9.68
CA PRO A 95 -3.97 -8.07 9.44
C PRO A 95 -5.18 -8.62 8.66
N LEU A 96 -4.93 -9.53 7.73
CA LEU A 96 -6.00 -10.23 7.02
C LEU A 96 -6.77 -11.17 7.95
N SER A 97 -8.09 -11.24 7.77
CA SER A 97 -8.93 -12.21 8.47
C SER A 97 -8.54 -13.66 8.12
N GLN A 98 -8.93 -14.61 8.95
CA GLN A 98 -8.69 -16.02 8.67
C GLN A 98 -9.35 -16.46 7.35
N ALA A 99 -10.58 -16.00 7.09
CA ALA A 99 -11.29 -16.31 5.86
C ALA A 99 -10.57 -15.75 4.61
N ALA A 100 -10.07 -14.50 4.70
CA ALA A 100 -9.30 -13.90 3.60
C ALA A 100 -8.00 -14.65 3.33
N ARG A 101 -7.26 -15.04 4.37
CA ARG A 101 -6.03 -15.84 4.23
C ARG A 101 -6.31 -17.20 3.61
N ALA A 102 -7.37 -17.89 4.02
CA ALA A 102 -7.76 -19.18 3.44
C ALA A 102 -8.14 -19.05 1.97
N ALA A 103 -8.87 -17.99 1.58
CA ALA A 103 -9.22 -17.73 0.19
C ALA A 103 -7.98 -17.42 -0.68
N VAL A 104 -7.02 -16.64 -0.15
CA VAL A 104 -5.74 -16.36 -0.84
C VAL A 104 -4.95 -17.65 -1.04
N GLU A 105 -4.84 -18.49 -0.01
CA GLU A 105 -4.12 -19.78 -0.09
C GLU A 105 -4.77 -20.71 -1.12
N ASP A 106 -6.09 -20.81 -1.13
CA ASP A 106 -6.83 -21.66 -2.07
C ASP A 106 -6.58 -21.25 -3.53
N VAL A 107 -6.73 -19.94 -3.83
CA VAL A 107 -6.49 -19.42 -5.18
C VAL A 107 -5.02 -19.51 -5.59
N ALA A 108 -4.08 -19.27 -4.64
CA ALA A 108 -2.63 -19.32 -4.92
C ALA A 108 -2.08 -20.73 -5.12
N ARG A 109 -2.82 -21.77 -4.73
CA ARG A 109 -2.39 -23.19 -4.84
C ARG A 109 -2.31 -23.70 -6.27
N GLY A 110 -3.00 -23.06 -7.22
CA GLY A 110 -3.04 -23.52 -8.61
C GLY A 110 -3.44 -22.44 -9.60
N TYR A 111 -3.89 -22.85 -10.76
CA TYR A 111 -4.43 -21.95 -11.76
C TYR A 111 -5.83 -21.47 -11.36
N SER A 112 -6.18 -20.23 -11.72
CA SER A 112 -7.47 -19.63 -11.40
C SER A 112 -8.09 -18.94 -12.62
N THR A 113 -9.37 -18.62 -12.54
CA THR A 113 -10.15 -17.91 -13.57
C THR A 113 -9.93 -16.40 -13.58
N LEU A 114 -8.76 -15.92 -13.17
CA LEU A 114 -8.45 -14.50 -12.96
C LEU A 114 -8.90 -13.59 -14.12
N GLU A 115 -8.68 -14.02 -15.35
CA GLU A 115 -9.11 -13.31 -16.57
C GLU A 115 -9.73 -14.27 -17.60
N TYR A 116 -10.46 -15.29 -17.13
CA TYR A 116 -11.06 -16.27 -17.99
C TYR A 116 -12.51 -16.54 -17.61
N ASP A 117 -13.43 -16.36 -18.53
CA ASP A 117 -14.83 -16.70 -18.40
C ASP A 117 -15.02 -18.17 -18.83
N LEU A 118 -15.32 -19.05 -17.86
CA LEU A 118 -15.48 -20.48 -18.10
C LEU A 118 -16.76 -20.78 -18.91
N ASP A 119 -17.82 -20.02 -18.71
CA ASP A 119 -19.11 -20.27 -19.37
C ASP A 119 -19.06 -19.83 -20.84
N ALA A 120 -18.45 -18.67 -21.09
CA ALA A 120 -18.28 -18.16 -22.44
C ALA A 120 -17.06 -18.76 -23.18
N GLY A 121 -16.13 -19.43 -22.47
CA GLY A 121 -14.93 -20.02 -23.04
C GLY A 121 -13.95 -18.99 -23.62
N GLN A 122 -13.90 -17.79 -23.07
CA GLN A 122 -13.11 -16.67 -23.60
C GLN A 122 -12.45 -15.84 -22.49
N ARG A 123 -11.63 -14.87 -22.89
CA ARG A 123 -11.01 -13.93 -21.95
C ARG A 123 -12.08 -13.08 -21.25
N GLY A 124 -12.06 -13.09 -19.90
CA GLY A 124 -12.88 -12.26 -19.03
C GLY A 124 -12.12 -11.02 -18.53
N GLN A 125 -12.73 -10.33 -17.56
CA GLN A 125 -12.19 -9.11 -16.94
C GLN A 125 -11.76 -9.39 -15.50
N ARG A 126 -10.53 -9.02 -15.15
CA ARG A 126 -9.97 -9.16 -13.81
C ARG A 126 -10.74 -8.36 -12.75
N SER A 127 -11.22 -7.16 -13.12
CA SER A 127 -11.93 -6.25 -12.22
C SER A 127 -13.22 -6.82 -11.66
N LEU A 128 -13.87 -7.72 -12.39
CA LEU A 128 -15.18 -8.30 -12.06
C LEU A 128 -15.21 -8.92 -10.65
N HIS A 129 -14.13 -9.63 -10.27
CA HIS A 129 -14.08 -10.37 -8.99
C HIS A 129 -14.15 -9.45 -7.76
N ALA A 130 -13.52 -8.27 -7.80
CA ALA A 130 -13.57 -7.31 -6.69
C ALA A 130 -14.76 -6.36 -6.80
N GLU A 131 -15.13 -5.96 -8.01
CA GLU A 131 -16.16 -4.96 -8.27
C GLU A 131 -17.52 -5.34 -7.68
N GLN A 132 -18.00 -6.53 -7.97
CA GLN A 132 -19.30 -7.00 -7.47
C GLN A 132 -19.38 -6.97 -5.95
N LEU A 133 -18.34 -7.45 -5.27
CA LEU A 133 -18.27 -7.45 -3.81
C LEU A 133 -18.17 -6.03 -3.24
N LEU A 134 -17.39 -5.17 -3.86
CA LEU A 134 -17.27 -3.77 -3.45
C LEU A 134 -18.61 -3.02 -3.61
N CYS A 135 -19.32 -3.21 -4.71
CA CYS A 135 -20.64 -2.64 -4.90
C CYS A 135 -21.65 -3.15 -3.86
N GLN A 136 -21.65 -4.45 -3.58
CA GLN A 136 -22.54 -5.04 -2.54
C GLN A 136 -22.23 -4.49 -1.14
N LEU A 137 -20.96 -4.36 -0.79
CA LEU A 137 -20.52 -3.90 0.52
C LEU A 137 -20.74 -2.40 0.74
N THR A 138 -20.58 -1.60 -0.29
CA THR A 138 -20.63 -0.12 -0.19
C THR A 138 -21.96 0.47 -0.61
N GLY A 139 -22.73 -0.22 -1.46
CA GLY A 139 -23.92 0.31 -2.11
C GLY A 139 -23.61 1.19 -3.33
N ALA A 140 -22.38 1.19 -3.83
CA ALA A 140 -21.98 1.91 -5.03
C ALA A 140 -22.54 1.25 -6.31
N GLU A 141 -22.70 2.04 -7.38
CA GLU A 141 -23.11 1.56 -8.69
C GLU A 141 -21.99 0.85 -9.46
N ALA A 142 -20.73 1.29 -9.26
CA ALA A 142 -19.54 0.71 -9.87
C ALA A 142 -18.33 0.83 -8.94
N ALA A 143 -17.34 -0.04 -9.13
CA ALA A 143 -16.12 -0.06 -8.36
C ALA A 143 -14.91 -0.42 -9.21
N LEU A 144 -13.72 0.00 -8.76
CA LEU A 144 -12.43 -0.32 -9.35
C LEU A 144 -11.39 -0.48 -8.24
N ALA A 145 -10.53 -1.49 -8.36
CA ALA A 145 -9.38 -1.68 -7.47
C ALA A 145 -8.07 -1.43 -8.23
N VAL A 146 -7.19 -0.64 -7.63
CA VAL A 146 -5.85 -0.31 -8.13
C VAL A 146 -4.81 -0.57 -7.03
N ASN A 147 -3.53 -0.30 -7.30
CA ASN A 147 -2.41 -0.69 -6.42
C ASN A 147 -2.46 -0.09 -5.00
N ASN A 148 -2.88 1.16 -4.88
CA ASN A 148 -2.98 1.89 -3.61
C ASN A 148 -3.84 3.14 -3.77
N ASN A 149 -4.20 3.79 -2.66
CA ASN A 149 -5.08 4.97 -2.68
C ASN A 149 -4.45 6.18 -3.40
N ALA A 150 -3.13 6.33 -3.38
CA ALA A 150 -2.44 7.34 -4.16
C ALA A 150 -2.68 7.16 -5.66
N GLY A 151 -2.58 5.91 -6.15
CA GLY A 151 -2.92 5.54 -7.52
C GLY A 151 -4.40 5.74 -7.84
N ALA A 152 -5.30 5.47 -6.88
CA ALA A 152 -6.73 5.73 -7.04
C ALA A 152 -7.02 7.24 -7.23
N MET A 153 -6.43 8.09 -6.40
CA MET A 153 -6.56 9.54 -6.50
C MET A 153 -5.93 10.09 -7.79
N LEU A 154 -4.75 9.60 -8.16
CA LEU A 154 -4.09 9.98 -9.40
C LEU A 154 -4.96 9.65 -10.61
N LEU A 155 -5.51 8.44 -10.66
CA LEU A 155 -6.39 7.99 -11.73
C LEU A 155 -7.67 8.83 -11.81
N ALA A 156 -8.35 9.03 -10.66
CA ALA A 156 -9.57 9.83 -10.57
C ALA A 156 -9.33 11.27 -11.04
N LEU A 157 -8.28 11.93 -10.55
CA LEU A 157 -7.96 13.30 -10.92
C LEU A 157 -7.54 13.42 -12.39
N THR A 158 -6.75 12.47 -12.91
CA THR A 158 -6.39 12.45 -14.34
C THR A 158 -7.63 12.29 -15.22
N GLY A 159 -8.47 11.31 -14.92
CA GLY A 159 -9.66 11.03 -15.73
C GLY A 159 -10.74 12.12 -15.67
N MET A 160 -10.84 12.84 -14.54
CA MET A 160 -11.92 13.80 -14.32
C MET A 160 -11.50 15.26 -14.45
N ALA A 161 -10.23 15.59 -14.21
CA ALA A 161 -9.79 16.98 -14.05
C ALA A 161 -8.50 17.35 -14.79
N GLN A 162 -7.95 16.50 -15.65
CA GLN A 162 -6.75 16.83 -16.42
C GLN A 162 -6.92 18.13 -17.21
N GLY A 163 -6.00 19.09 -17.02
CA GLY A 163 -6.05 20.41 -17.64
C GLY A 163 -7.03 21.38 -17.00
N ARG A 164 -7.92 20.92 -16.11
CA ARG A 164 -8.96 21.69 -15.46
C ARG A 164 -8.70 21.86 -13.97
N GLY A 165 -9.48 22.69 -13.29
CA GLY A 165 -9.37 22.94 -11.86
C GLY A 165 -10.03 21.84 -11.01
N ALA A 166 -9.35 21.44 -9.92
CA ALA A 166 -9.98 20.72 -8.81
C ALA A 166 -9.92 21.62 -7.57
N VAL A 167 -11.09 22.00 -7.04
CA VAL A 167 -11.16 22.89 -5.90
C VAL A 167 -11.14 22.10 -4.59
N ILE A 168 -10.28 22.51 -3.66
CA ILE A 168 -10.07 21.85 -2.38
C ILE A 168 -9.80 22.87 -1.26
N SER A 169 -10.21 22.55 -0.03
CA SER A 169 -9.85 23.34 1.14
C SER A 169 -8.34 23.33 1.39
N ARG A 170 -7.76 24.49 1.71
CA ARG A 170 -6.37 24.62 2.11
C ARG A 170 -6.03 23.76 3.33
N GLY A 171 -6.95 23.59 4.27
CA GLY A 171 -6.81 22.71 5.42
C GLY A 171 -6.69 21.23 5.06
N GLN A 172 -7.10 20.83 3.85
CA GLN A 172 -7.06 19.46 3.35
C GLN A 172 -5.85 19.17 2.44
N LEU A 173 -4.93 20.12 2.27
CA LEU A 173 -3.66 19.91 1.56
C LEU A 173 -2.68 19.19 2.48
N VAL A 174 -2.95 17.90 2.70
CA VAL A 174 -2.30 17.08 3.72
C VAL A 174 -1.19 16.21 3.13
N GLU A 175 -0.23 15.83 3.99
CA GLU A 175 0.70 14.75 3.75
C GLU A 175 0.23 13.52 4.53
N ILE A 176 0.03 12.41 3.81
CA ILE A 176 -0.39 11.13 4.38
C ILE A 176 0.79 10.17 4.21
N GLY A 177 1.46 9.79 5.27
CA GLY A 177 2.54 8.81 5.37
C GLY A 177 3.33 8.44 4.10
N GLY A 178 4.66 8.30 4.23
CA GLY A 178 5.51 7.92 3.10
C GLY A 178 5.78 9.04 2.08
N GLY A 179 5.51 10.31 2.45
CA GLY A 179 5.75 11.46 1.56
C GLY A 179 4.63 11.70 0.52
N PHE A 180 3.49 10.99 0.64
CA PHE A 180 2.33 11.25 -0.20
C PHE A 180 1.67 12.58 0.20
N ARG A 181 1.68 13.54 -0.70
CA ARG A 181 1.07 14.87 -0.53
C ARG A 181 -0.03 15.07 -1.55
N VAL A 182 -1.19 15.50 -1.11
CA VAL A 182 -2.33 15.80 -1.99
C VAL A 182 -1.95 16.78 -3.11
N PRO A 183 -1.24 17.89 -2.86
CA PRO A 183 -0.82 18.82 -3.91
C PRO A 183 0.08 18.16 -4.98
N ASP A 184 1.00 17.28 -4.56
CA ASP A 184 1.92 16.62 -5.49
C ASP A 184 1.18 15.65 -6.42
N VAL A 185 0.19 14.92 -5.89
CA VAL A 185 -0.67 14.02 -6.68
C VAL A 185 -1.51 14.83 -7.66
N MET A 186 -2.08 15.96 -7.23
CA MET A 186 -2.82 16.84 -8.11
C MET A 186 -1.93 17.35 -9.25
N ALA A 187 -0.72 17.80 -8.95
CA ALA A 187 0.23 18.24 -9.96
C ALA A 187 0.58 17.13 -10.97
N GLN A 188 0.82 15.89 -10.48
CA GLN A 188 1.13 14.74 -11.33
C GLN A 188 -0.06 14.29 -12.19
N SER A 189 -1.30 14.48 -11.74
CA SER A 189 -2.50 14.15 -12.50
C SER A 189 -2.77 15.11 -13.66
N GLY A 190 -2.08 16.25 -13.69
CA GLY A 190 -2.37 17.35 -14.62
C GLY A 190 -3.59 18.18 -14.24
N ALA A 191 -4.24 17.91 -13.09
CA ALA A 191 -5.27 18.77 -12.56
C ALA A 191 -4.67 20.05 -11.97
N ARG A 192 -5.32 21.19 -12.20
CA ARG A 192 -4.92 22.46 -11.61
C ARG A 192 -5.45 22.57 -10.18
N LEU A 193 -4.57 22.72 -9.22
CA LEU A 193 -4.94 22.96 -7.83
C LEU A 193 -5.64 24.33 -7.70
N VAL A 194 -6.84 24.33 -7.16
CA VAL A 194 -7.59 25.54 -6.79
C VAL A 194 -7.88 25.46 -5.29
N GLU A 195 -7.04 26.09 -4.48
CA GLU A 195 -7.17 26.08 -3.02
C GLU A 195 -8.09 27.20 -2.52
N VAL A 196 -8.94 26.86 -1.56
CA VAL A 196 -9.89 27.81 -0.95
C VAL A 196 -9.79 27.81 0.58
N GLY A 197 -10.20 28.91 1.18
CA GLY A 197 -10.17 29.10 2.63
C GLY A 197 -8.77 29.27 3.19
N THR A 198 -8.59 28.87 4.46
CA THR A 198 -7.33 28.97 5.20
C THR A 198 -6.99 27.62 5.84
N THR A 199 -5.83 27.51 6.49
CA THR A 199 -5.36 26.26 7.13
C THR A 199 -6.38 25.68 8.12
N ASN A 200 -7.07 26.53 8.90
CA ASN A 200 -7.96 26.09 9.97
C ASN A 200 -9.43 26.46 9.74
N ARG A 201 -9.72 27.32 8.76
CA ARG A 201 -11.09 27.73 8.47
C ARG A 201 -11.37 27.79 6.99
N THR A 202 -12.36 27.02 6.56
CA THR A 202 -12.92 27.06 5.22
C THR A 202 -14.44 27.04 5.34
N HIS A 203 -15.10 27.88 4.56
CA HIS A 203 -16.55 28.03 4.52
C HIS A 203 -17.06 27.70 3.10
N VAL A 204 -18.32 27.35 2.96
CA VAL A 204 -18.96 27.12 1.65
C VAL A 204 -18.78 28.32 0.71
N ARG A 205 -18.88 29.56 1.23
CA ARG A 205 -18.66 30.80 0.48
C ARG A 205 -17.28 30.90 -0.19
N ASP A 206 -16.25 30.26 0.40
CA ASP A 206 -14.90 30.30 -0.17
C ASP A 206 -14.84 29.47 -1.46
N TYR A 207 -15.57 28.35 -1.48
CA TYR A 207 -15.78 27.56 -2.70
C TYR A 207 -16.65 28.32 -3.72
N GLU A 208 -17.76 28.94 -3.27
CA GLU A 208 -18.64 29.75 -4.12
C GLU A 208 -17.87 30.85 -4.84
N THR A 209 -16.98 31.54 -4.14
CA THR A 209 -16.12 32.58 -4.73
C THR A 209 -15.24 32.00 -5.82
N ALA A 210 -14.52 30.89 -5.55
CA ALA A 210 -13.66 30.26 -6.53
C ALA A 210 -14.41 29.73 -7.76
N LEU A 211 -15.66 29.29 -7.60
CA LEU A 211 -16.51 28.84 -8.69
C LEU A 211 -17.07 30.02 -9.51
N ALA A 212 -17.29 31.20 -8.88
CA ALA A 212 -17.77 32.39 -9.55
C ALA A 212 -16.69 33.13 -10.38
N ASP A 213 -15.40 32.95 -10.05
CA ASP A 213 -14.27 33.62 -10.70
C ASP A 213 -14.01 33.17 -12.14
N GLY A 214 -14.88 32.34 -12.73
CA GLY A 214 -14.78 31.87 -14.13
C GLY A 214 -13.66 30.87 -14.36
N ALA A 215 -13.06 30.33 -13.31
CA ALA A 215 -12.08 29.25 -13.41
C ALA A 215 -12.76 27.98 -13.98
N ASP A 216 -12.15 27.35 -14.98
CA ASP A 216 -12.62 26.05 -15.49
C ASP A 216 -12.35 24.97 -14.42
N ILE A 217 -13.36 24.73 -13.58
CA ILE A 217 -13.36 23.73 -12.51
C ILE A 217 -14.03 22.46 -13.03
N ALA A 218 -13.42 21.31 -12.78
CA ALA A 218 -13.91 20.00 -13.14
C ALA A 218 -14.65 19.30 -11.97
N LEU A 219 -14.17 19.49 -10.76
CA LEU A 219 -14.69 18.80 -9.57
C LEU A 219 -14.37 19.56 -8.27
N ILE A 220 -15.11 19.18 -7.22
CA ILE A 220 -14.80 19.52 -5.85
C ILE A 220 -14.12 18.30 -5.22
N LEU A 221 -12.91 18.49 -4.67
CA LEU A 221 -12.18 17.46 -3.94
C LEU A 221 -12.31 17.71 -2.45
N ARG A 222 -12.60 16.66 -1.69
CA ARG A 222 -12.51 16.62 -0.24
C ARG A 222 -11.49 15.56 0.14
N ALA A 223 -10.53 15.88 1.01
CA ALA A 223 -9.60 14.93 1.61
C ALA A 223 -9.86 14.84 3.11
N HIS A 224 -10.22 13.65 3.60
CA HIS A 224 -10.51 13.41 5.00
C HIS A 224 -9.23 13.35 5.84
N HIS A 225 -9.23 14.01 7.02
CA HIS A 225 -8.14 14.02 7.98
C HIS A 225 -8.08 12.71 8.78
N SER A 226 -7.72 11.59 8.15
CA SER A 226 -7.80 10.26 8.75
C SER A 226 -6.75 9.98 9.84
N ASN A 227 -5.66 10.77 9.92
CA ASN A 227 -4.51 10.50 10.80
C ASN A 227 -4.08 11.67 11.69
N PHE A 228 -4.74 12.81 11.63
CA PHE A 228 -4.51 13.97 12.51
C PHE A 228 -5.79 14.78 12.70
N ARG A 229 -5.75 15.75 13.61
CA ARG A 229 -6.83 16.70 13.87
C ARG A 229 -6.29 18.09 14.00
N ILE A 230 -7.05 19.06 13.48
CA ILE A 230 -6.86 20.46 13.78
C ILE A 230 -7.82 20.81 14.93
N VAL A 231 -7.29 21.34 16.02
CA VAL A 231 -8.05 21.64 17.24
C VAL A 231 -8.01 23.16 17.52
N GLY A 232 -9.12 23.71 18.00
CA GLY A 232 -9.24 25.13 18.34
C GLY A 232 -10.24 25.84 17.44
N PHE A 233 -9.87 27.00 16.91
CA PHE A 233 -10.72 27.80 16.02
C PHE A 233 -10.76 27.20 14.60
N THR A 234 -11.51 26.12 14.42
CA THR A 234 -11.63 25.40 13.16
C THR A 234 -13.04 25.47 12.59
N THR A 235 -13.16 25.50 11.27
CA THR A 235 -14.42 25.37 10.54
C THR A 235 -14.14 24.71 9.20
N GLU A 236 -14.94 23.74 8.84
CA GLU A 236 -14.85 23.02 7.56
C GLU A 236 -16.25 22.67 7.06
N PRO A 237 -16.55 22.86 5.76
CA PRO A 237 -17.81 22.39 5.19
C PRO A 237 -17.93 20.87 5.31
N SER A 238 -19.12 20.41 5.67
CA SER A 238 -19.45 18.99 5.63
C SER A 238 -19.48 18.48 4.17
N LEU A 239 -19.32 17.18 3.98
CA LEU A 239 -19.45 16.55 2.66
C LEU A 239 -20.83 16.84 2.03
N ALA A 240 -21.89 16.81 2.83
CA ALA A 240 -23.25 17.12 2.37
C ALA A 240 -23.38 18.55 1.83
N GLU A 241 -22.78 19.55 2.51
CA GLU A 241 -22.79 20.94 2.03
C GLU A 241 -22.01 21.09 0.73
N LEU A 242 -20.88 20.39 0.58
CA LEU A 242 -20.09 20.37 -0.67
C LEU A 242 -20.87 19.70 -1.80
N VAL A 243 -21.62 18.62 -1.52
CA VAL A 243 -22.47 17.95 -2.51
C VAL A 243 -23.62 18.84 -2.98
N VAL A 244 -24.26 19.55 -2.07
CA VAL A 244 -25.30 20.55 -2.41
C VAL A 244 -24.71 21.64 -3.30
N LEU A 245 -23.52 22.14 -2.97
CA LEU A 245 -22.82 23.14 -3.77
C LEU A 245 -22.47 22.58 -5.16
N GLY A 246 -21.85 21.40 -5.21
CA GLY A 246 -21.50 20.73 -6.46
C GLY A 246 -22.70 20.50 -7.38
N THR A 247 -23.83 20.08 -6.82
CA THR A 247 -25.09 19.90 -7.56
C THR A 247 -25.58 21.21 -8.19
N ARG A 248 -25.51 22.31 -7.46
CA ARG A 248 -25.90 23.64 -7.99
C ARG A 248 -25.04 24.09 -9.17
N HIS A 249 -23.77 23.69 -9.20
CA HIS A 249 -22.82 24.08 -10.24
C HIS A 249 -22.55 22.97 -11.28
N GLY A 250 -23.26 21.83 -11.19
CA GLY A 250 -23.05 20.70 -12.10
C GLY A 250 -21.68 20.01 -11.94
N LEU A 251 -21.07 20.12 -10.76
CA LEU A 251 -19.75 19.58 -10.46
C LEU A 251 -19.84 18.32 -9.59
N PRO A 252 -19.13 17.23 -9.95
CA PRO A 252 -19.01 16.07 -9.10
C PRO A 252 -18.16 16.39 -7.84
N VAL A 253 -18.52 15.78 -6.70
CA VAL A 253 -17.72 15.79 -5.49
C VAL A 253 -16.98 14.46 -5.38
N VAL A 254 -15.66 14.52 -5.25
CA VAL A 254 -14.76 13.39 -5.01
C VAL A 254 -14.34 13.43 -3.55
N ASP A 255 -14.54 12.33 -2.84
CA ASP A 255 -14.15 12.19 -1.43
C ASP A 255 -12.97 11.22 -1.29
N ASP A 256 -11.79 11.76 -0.99
CA ASP A 256 -10.63 10.98 -0.55
C ASP A 256 -10.79 10.64 0.94
N LEU A 257 -11.52 9.57 1.21
CA LEU A 257 -11.78 9.10 2.58
C LEU A 257 -10.54 8.48 3.21
N GLY A 258 -9.73 7.81 2.43
CA GLY A 258 -8.47 7.20 2.83
C GLY A 258 -8.58 6.03 3.80
N SER A 259 -9.41 6.08 4.83
CA SER A 259 -9.50 5.07 5.91
C SER A 259 -10.21 3.78 5.48
N GLY A 260 -11.21 3.85 4.62
CA GLY A 260 -11.95 2.69 4.11
C GLY A 260 -12.83 1.99 5.14
N ALA A 261 -13.32 2.72 6.14
CA ALA A 261 -14.26 2.17 7.12
C ALA A 261 -15.57 1.76 6.43
N LEU A 262 -16.01 0.53 6.67
CA LEU A 262 -17.33 0.02 6.28
C LEU A 262 -18.27 -0.12 7.47
N LEU A 263 -17.71 -0.21 8.68
CA LEU A 263 -18.42 -0.32 9.95
C LEU A 263 -18.18 0.95 10.75
N ASP A 264 -19.20 1.35 11.51
CA ASP A 264 -19.06 2.44 12.47
C ASP A 264 -18.10 2.01 13.61
N THR A 265 -16.97 2.69 13.69
CA THR A 265 -15.95 2.42 14.70
C THR A 265 -16.42 2.71 16.14
N ALA A 266 -17.46 3.51 16.32
CA ALA A 266 -18.07 3.79 17.63
C ALA A 266 -18.68 2.52 18.28
N GLN A 267 -19.10 1.54 17.47
CA GLN A 267 -19.58 0.25 17.97
C GLN A 267 -18.51 -0.55 18.72
N PHE A 268 -17.24 -0.20 18.51
CA PHE A 268 -16.09 -0.84 19.15
C PHE A 268 -15.47 0.03 20.26
N GLY A 269 -16.18 1.07 20.72
CA GLY A 269 -15.67 1.99 21.74
C GLY A 269 -14.62 2.99 21.25
N LEU A 270 -14.45 3.11 19.95
CA LEU A 270 -13.59 4.11 19.29
C LEU A 270 -14.42 5.33 18.92
N MET A 271 -13.74 6.40 18.48
CA MET A 271 -14.46 7.52 17.90
C MET A 271 -15.01 7.12 16.54
N HIS A 272 -16.16 7.73 16.18
CA HIS A 272 -16.74 7.56 14.87
C HIS A 272 -15.75 7.98 13.76
N GLU A 273 -15.51 7.07 12.85
CA GLU A 273 -14.77 7.31 11.61
C GLU A 273 -15.79 7.29 10.45
N PRO A 274 -15.83 8.32 9.59
CA PRO A 274 -16.75 8.32 8.46
C PRO A 274 -16.61 7.06 7.62
N THR A 275 -17.74 6.47 7.25
CA THR A 275 -17.77 5.26 6.45
C THR A 275 -17.92 5.57 4.95
N VAL A 276 -17.49 4.63 4.11
CA VAL A 276 -17.69 4.72 2.65
C VAL A 276 -19.18 4.87 2.30
N ARG A 277 -20.06 4.16 3.04
CA ARG A 277 -21.52 4.25 2.85
C ARG A 277 -22.07 5.63 3.18
N GLU A 278 -21.58 6.27 4.22
CA GLU A 278 -21.96 7.64 4.57
C GLU A 278 -21.55 8.63 3.50
N SER A 279 -20.34 8.49 2.95
CA SER A 279 -19.87 9.35 1.86
C SER A 279 -20.74 9.21 0.60
N LEU A 280 -21.09 7.97 0.22
CA LEU A 280 -21.98 7.72 -0.89
C LEU A 280 -23.42 8.21 -0.62
N ALA A 281 -23.94 7.98 0.58
CA ALA A 281 -25.27 8.44 1.00
C ALA A 281 -25.37 9.97 1.04
N ALA A 282 -24.29 10.68 1.40
CA ALA A 282 -24.20 12.14 1.31
C ALA A 282 -24.21 12.64 -0.15
N GLY A 283 -24.00 11.77 -1.13
CA GLY A 283 -24.07 12.08 -2.56
C GLY A 283 -22.72 12.30 -3.24
N ALA A 284 -21.60 11.90 -2.62
CA ALA A 284 -20.30 11.89 -3.28
C ALA A 284 -20.41 11.13 -4.62
N ALA A 285 -19.86 11.71 -5.68
CA ALA A 285 -19.87 11.08 -7.00
C ALA A 285 -18.87 9.93 -7.09
N LEU A 286 -17.78 10.05 -6.34
CA LEU A 286 -16.70 9.09 -6.26
C LEU A 286 -16.07 9.15 -4.86
N VAL A 287 -15.74 7.98 -4.29
CA VAL A 287 -15.05 7.83 -3.02
C VAL A 287 -13.80 6.97 -3.24
N CYS A 288 -12.65 7.46 -2.78
CA CYS A 288 -11.38 6.75 -2.83
C CYS A 288 -10.91 6.36 -1.42
N PHE A 289 -10.38 5.15 -1.25
CA PHE A 289 -9.87 4.69 0.03
C PHE A 289 -8.86 3.54 -0.09
N SER A 290 -8.13 3.28 1.00
CA SER A 290 -7.13 2.19 1.07
C SER A 290 -7.76 0.87 1.50
N GLY A 291 -7.33 -0.24 0.88
CA GLY A 291 -7.78 -1.58 1.24
C GLY A 291 -7.18 -2.11 2.55
N ASP A 292 -5.97 -1.72 2.87
CA ASP A 292 -5.17 -2.23 3.99
C ASP A 292 -5.28 -1.44 5.30
N LYS A 293 -6.32 -0.62 5.40
CA LYS A 293 -6.64 0.12 6.64
C LYS A 293 -7.91 -0.47 7.28
N LEU A 294 -8.96 0.32 7.50
CA LEU A 294 -10.17 -0.12 8.20
C LEU A 294 -11.05 -1.07 7.37
N LEU A 295 -10.84 -1.18 6.06
CA LEU A 295 -11.44 -2.26 5.28
C LEU A 295 -10.91 -3.64 5.72
N GLY A 296 -9.67 -3.74 6.21
CA GLY A 296 -9.09 -5.01 6.66
C GLY A 296 -8.65 -5.95 5.53
N GLY A 297 -8.42 -5.41 4.34
CA GLY A 297 -7.97 -6.13 3.15
C GLY A 297 -6.47 -6.00 2.89
N PRO A 298 -5.99 -6.47 1.73
CA PRO A 298 -4.62 -6.23 1.27
C PRO A 298 -4.44 -4.77 0.86
N GLN A 299 -3.17 -4.35 0.66
CA GLN A 299 -2.90 -3.04 0.09
C GLN A 299 -3.54 -2.93 -1.29
N ALA A 300 -4.45 -1.98 -1.41
CA ALA A 300 -5.12 -1.60 -2.64
C ALA A 300 -5.60 -0.15 -2.53
N GLY A 301 -5.79 0.50 -3.66
CA GLY A 301 -6.63 1.70 -3.77
C GLY A 301 -7.99 1.27 -4.29
N ILE A 302 -9.03 1.65 -3.60
CA ILE A 302 -10.41 1.34 -3.98
C ILE A 302 -11.08 2.62 -4.43
N ILE A 303 -11.72 2.55 -5.57
CA ILE A 303 -12.57 3.61 -6.14
C ILE A 303 -13.99 3.06 -6.21
N VAL A 304 -14.95 3.73 -5.61
CA VAL A 304 -16.37 3.38 -5.68
C VAL A 304 -17.19 4.63 -5.97
N GLY A 305 -18.32 4.49 -6.64
CA GLY A 305 -19.18 5.64 -6.91
C GLY A 305 -20.24 5.38 -7.96
N ARG A 306 -20.66 6.46 -8.61
CA ARG A 306 -21.64 6.42 -9.69
C ARG A 306 -21.02 5.75 -10.92
N ALA A 307 -21.75 4.87 -11.59
CA ALA A 307 -21.29 4.17 -12.80
C ALA A 307 -20.79 5.15 -13.86
N ALA A 308 -21.53 6.23 -14.11
CA ALA A 308 -21.15 7.26 -15.08
C ALA A 308 -19.79 7.94 -14.81
N VAL A 309 -19.26 7.86 -13.57
CA VAL A 309 -17.98 8.43 -13.17
C VAL A 309 -16.89 7.36 -13.11
N VAL A 310 -17.21 6.18 -12.60
CA VAL A 310 -16.23 5.11 -12.39
C VAL A 310 -15.90 4.34 -13.67
N GLU A 311 -16.90 4.05 -14.52
CA GLU A 311 -16.69 3.28 -15.76
C GLU A 311 -15.65 3.90 -16.72
N PRO A 312 -15.63 5.23 -16.94
CA PRO A 312 -14.60 5.84 -17.77
C PRO A 312 -13.18 5.76 -17.23
N LEU A 313 -13.00 5.40 -15.95
CA LEU A 313 -11.68 5.27 -15.32
C LEU A 313 -11.08 3.85 -15.49
N LYS A 314 -11.84 2.87 -15.94
CA LYS A 314 -11.41 1.50 -16.21
C LYS A 314 -10.64 1.41 -17.52
#